data_eb30e3c4ea72aefdfc54a5f652edfcb1
#
_entry.id   eb30e3c4ea72aefdfc54a5f652edfcb1
#
_cell.length_a   1.000
_cell.length_b   1.000
_cell.length_c   1.000
_cell.angle_alpha   90.00
_cell.angle_beta   90.00
_cell.angle_gamma   90.00
#
_symmetry.space_group_name_H-M   'P 1'
#
loop_
_entity.id
_entity.type
_entity.pdbx_description
1 polymer ?
#
loop_
_entity_poly.entity_id
_entity_poly.type
_entity_poly.pdbx_seq_one_letter_code
_entity_poly.pdbx_strand_id
1 'polypeptide(L)'
;LAPLHNPAAILGIEACQKVVPNKPMVAVFDTAFHQTISKEKYIYPIPYEYYEKYHVRKYGFHGTSHQYVANRVAEILGKDIKELKIVNCHLGQGASICAIKNGESVETSMGLTPLGGIPMGTRSGDLDPSVVTYLMKKEELDADDVEEVLNRESGVYGISMVSVDFRDIEAEALAGGKHAKLALDAYHYSIAGYIA
;
A
#
# COMPACT_ATOMS: atom_id res chain seq x y z
N LEU A 1 -7.22 5.40 -10.55
CA LEU A 1 -6.44 4.49 -9.73
C LEU A 1 -4.94 4.73 -9.96
N ALA A 2 -4.15 4.74 -8.88
CA ALA A 2 -2.70 4.95 -8.89
C ALA A 2 -2.21 6.18 -9.71
N PRO A 3 -2.68 7.40 -9.41
CA PRO A 3 -2.33 8.60 -10.18
C PRO A 3 -0.83 8.91 -10.15
N LEU A 4 -0.13 8.51 -9.10
CA LEU A 4 1.33 8.70 -8.97
C LEU A 4 2.16 7.76 -9.87
N HIS A 5 1.59 6.63 -10.33
CA HIS A 5 2.33 5.58 -11.03
C HIS A 5 1.95 5.45 -12.51
N ASN A 6 0.66 5.58 -12.84
CA ASN A 6 0.18 5.32 -14.19
C ASN A 6 0.76 6.25 -15.27
N PRO A 7 0.91 7.57 -15.05
CA PRO A 7 1.53 8.44 -16.06
C PRO A 7 2.96 8.02 -16.41
N ALA A 8 3.77 7.69 -15.40
CA ALA A 8 5.15 7.23 -15.61
C ALA A 8 5.20 5.88 -16.34
N ALA A 9 4.29 4.95 -16.02
CA ALA A 9 4.18 3.67 -16.68
C ALA A 9 3.80 3.81 -18.16
N ILE A 10 2.86 4.69 -18.49
CA ILE A 10 2.45 4.98 -19.87
C ILE A 10 3.64 5.54 -20.68
N LEU A 11 4.36 6.51 -20.14
CA LEU A 11 5.56 7.06 -20.79
C LEU A 11 6.62 5.98 -21.05
N GLY A 12 6.82 5.07 -20.09
CA GLY A 12 7.73 3.93 -20.25
C GLY A 12 7.29 3.00 -21.38
N ILE A 13 6.00 2.67 -21.46
CA ILE A 13 5.44 1.83 -22.53
C ILE A 13 5.61 2.51 -23.90
N GLU A 14 5.26 3.79 -24.02
CA GLU A 14 5.42 4.54 -25.25
C GLU A 14 6.88 4.64 -25.71
N ALA A 15 7.82 4.84 -24.77
CA ALA A 15 9.24 4.83 -25.06
C ALA A 15 9.70 3.46 -25.58
N CYS A 16 9.28 2.37 -24.95
CA CYS A 16 9.58 1.02 -25.41
C CYS A 16 9.01 0.73 -26.80
N GLN A 17 7.76 1.16 -27.08
CA GLN A 17 7.16 1.00 -28.39
C GLN A 17 7.95 1.72 -29.50
N LYS A 18 8.52 2.88 -29.19
CA LYS A 18 9.36 3.63 -30.14
C LYS A 18 10.72 2.96 -30.39
N VAL A 19 11.34 2.44 -29.34
CA VAL A 19 12.71 1.86 -29.41
C VAL A 19 12.70 0.43 -29.95
N VAL A 20 11.67 -0.37 -29.58
CA VAL A 20 11.57 -1.78 -29.95
C VAL A 20 10.18 -2.13 -30.52
N PRO A 21 9.75 -1.52 -31.62
CA PRO A 21 8.37 -1.58 -32.10
C PRO A 21 7.89 -2.99 -32.49
N ASN A 22 8.83 -3.88 -32.80
CA ASN A 22 8.52 -5.25 -33.25
C ASN A 22 8.58 -6.30 -32.12
N LYS A 23 8.73 -5.87 -30.87
CA LYS A 23 8.73 -6.77 -29.72
C LYS A 23 7.36 -6.80 -29.07
N PRO A 24 6.83 -7.99 -28.71
CA PRO A 24 5.60 -8.07 -27.94
C PRO A 24 5.81 -7.44 -26.56
N MET A 25 4.80 -6.73 -26.08
CA MET A 25 4.77 -6.15 -24.75
C MET A 25 3.66 -6.78 -23.93
N VAL A 26 3.97 -7.12 -22.69
CA VAL A 26 3.02 -7.68 -21.74
C VAL A 26 2.91 -6.75 -20.54
N ALA A 27 1.70 -6.28 -20.26
CA ALA A 27 1.43 -5.52 -19.04
C ALA A 27 1.23 -6.48 -17.86
N VAL A 28 1.97 -6.26 -16.79
CA VAL A 28 1.80 -6.96 -15.52
C VAL A 28 1.18 -5.99 -14.53
N PHE A 29 -0.07 -6.24 -14.14
CA PHE A 29 -0.80 -5.37 -13.25
C PHE A 29 -0.49 -5.70 -11.78
N ASP A 30 -0.11 -4.71 -11.03
CA ASP A 30 0.25 -4.84 -9.61
C ASP A 30 -0.94 -5.26 -8.71
N THR A 31 -2.15 -5.08 -9.22
CA THR A 31 -3.40 -5.49 -8.56
C THR A 31 -3.84 -6.92 -8.93
N ALA A 32 -3.20 -7.57 -9.92
CA ALA A 32 -3.70 -8.83 -10.48
C ALA A 32 -3.74 -9.97 -9.46
N PHE A 33 -2.74 -10.08 -8.60
CA PHE A 33 -2.67 -11.11 -7.57
C PHE A 33 -3.83 -11.05 -6.57
N HIS A 34 -4.40 -9.85 -6.35
CA HIS A 34 -5.47 -9.62 -5.40
C HIS A 34 -6.88 -9.84 -5.98
N GLN A 35 -7.00 -10.29 -7.25
CA GLN A 35 -8.31 -10.57 -7.86
C GLN A 35 -9.02 -11.80 -7.25
N THR A 36 -8.31 -12.60 -6.46
CA THR A 36 -8.84 -13.74 -5.72
C THR A 36 -9.53 -13.36 -4.41
N ILE A 37 -9.41 -12.10 -3.97
CA ILE A 37 -10.08 -11.59 -2.77
C ILE A 37 -11.59 -11.58 -3.01
N SER A 38 -12.34 -12.20 -2.10
CA SER A 38 -13.79 -12.37 -2.19
C SER A 38 -14.54 -11.03 -1.99
N LYS A 39 -15.79 -10.99 -2.52
CA LYS A 39 -16.56 -9.75 -2.62
C LYS A 39 -16.80 -9.07 -1.28
N GLU A 40 -17.13 -9.83 -0.25
CA GLU A 40 -17.37 -9.31 1.10
C GLU A 40 -16.15 -8.65 1.75
N LYS A 41 -14.94 -8.93 1.25
CA LYS A 41 -13.69 -8.36 1.75
C LYS A 41 -13.23 -7.15 0.94
N TYR A 42 -13.55 -7.11 -0.36
CA TYR A 42 -13.12 -5.99 -1.19
C TYR A 42 -14.14 -4.84 -1.25
N ILE A 43 -15.41 -5.07 -0.87
CA ILE A 43 -16.42 -4.02 -0.88
C ILE A 43 -16.27 -3.10 0.33
N TYR A 44 -16.39 -1.79 0.10
CA TYR A 44 -16.45 -0.83 1.19
C TYR A 44 -17.90 -0.71 1.70
N PRO A 45 -18.11 -0.53 3.01
CA PRO A 45 -19.45 -0.37 3.61
C PRO A 45 -19.97 1.07 3.43
N ILE A 46 -20.08 1.49 2.18
CA ILE A 46 -20.65 2.77 1.73
C ILE A 46 -21.79 2.46 0.72
N PRO A 47 -22.62 3.44 0.31
CA PRO A 47 -23.69 3.17 -0.64
C PRO A 47 -23.21 2.36 -1.85
N TYR A 48 -23.88 1.22 -2.09
CA TYR A 48 -23.44 0.22 -3.09
C TYR A 48 -23.36 0.77 -4.52
N GLU A 49 -24.16 1.81 -4.80
CA GLU A 49 -24.15 2.53 -6.08
C GLU A 49 -22.77 3.07 -6.47
N TYR A 50 -21.92 3.41 -5.51
CA TYR A 50 -20.53 3.86 -5.79
C TYR A 50 -19.64 2.72 -6.32
N TYR A 51 -19.90 1.50 -5.87
CA TYR A 51 -19.26 0.34 -6.49
C TYR A 51 -19.75 0.12 -7.92
N GLU A 52 -21.07 0.17 -8.16
CA GLU A 52 -21.64 -0.05 -9.49
C GLU A 52 -21.22 1.02 -10.49
N LYS A 53 -21.25 2.28 -10.07
CA LYS A 53 -21.01 3.43 -10.95
C LYS A 53 -19.54 3.75 -11.16
N TYR A 54 -18.74 3.66 -10.08
CA TYR A 54 -17.35 4.12 -10.07
C TYR A 54 -16.34 3.02 -9.78
N HIS A 55 -16.79 1.79 -9.57
CA HIS A 55 -15.96 0.65 -9.20
C HIS A 55 -15.14 0.89 -7.92
N VAL A 56 -15.73 1.60 -6.94
CA VAL A 56 -15.11 1.86 -5.65
C VAL A 56 -15.07 0.57 -4.84
N ARG A 57 -13.89 -0.03 -4.76
CA ARG A 57 -13.59 -1.26 -4.04
C ARG A 57 -12.13 -1.32 -3.64
N LYS A 58 -11.76 -2.24 -2.75
CA LYS A 58 -10.36 -2.61 -2.52
C LYS A 58 -9.80 -3.33 -3.75
N TYR A 59 -8.66 -2.87 -4.26
CA TYR A 59 -7.90 -3.53 -5.32
C TYR A 59 -6.63 -4.19 -4.77
N GLY A 60 -5.95 -3.52 -3.83
CA GLY A 60 -4.66 -3.94 -3.35
C GLY A 60 -3.54 -3.64 -4.34
N PHE A 61 -2.30 -3.63 -3.84
CA PHE A 61 -1.10 -3.32 -4.63
C PHE A 61 0.06 -4.20 -4.17
N HIS A 62 1.23 -4.05 -4.78
CA HIS A 62 2.39 -4.91 -4.55
C HIS A 62 2.12 -6.39 -4.87
N GLY A 63 1.10 -6.67 -5.70
CA GLY A 63 0.66 -8.04 -5.98
C GLY A 63 1.74 -8.91 -6.59
N THR A 64 2.54 -8.36 -7.51
CA THR A 64 3.69 -9.06 -8.10
C THR A 64 4.72 -9.45 -7.03
N SER A 65 5.02 -8.54 -6.10
CA SER A 65 5.93 -8.81 -4.98
C SER A 65 5.36 -9.87 -4.04
N HIS A 66 4.10 -9.74 -3.63
CA HIS A 66 3.45 -10.71 -2.75
C HIS A 66 3.41 -12.11 -3.35
N GLN A 67 3.07 -12.22 -4.63
CA GLN A 67 3.05 -13.49 -5.34
C GLN A 67 4.44 -14.11 -5.45
N TYR A 68 5.45 -13.31 -5.82
CA TYR A 68 6.83 -13.79 -5.94
C TYR A 68 7.36 -14.31 -4.61
N VAL A 69 7.22 -13.53 -3.54
CA VAL A 69 7.72 -13.90 -2.20
C VAL A 69 7.02 -15.16 -1.68
N ALA A 70 5.70 -15.28 -1.87
CA ALA A 70 4.96 -16.46 -1.45
C ALA A 70 5.46 -17.74 -2.15
N ASN A 71 5.65 -17.69 -3.48
CA ASN A 71 6.21 -18.81 -4.24
C ASN A 71 7.64 -19.12 -3.76
N ARG A 72 8.45 -18.09 -3.54
CA ARG A 72 9.84 -18.29 -3.09
C ARG A 72 9.90 -18.92 -1.68
N VAL A 73 9.01 -18.54 -0.78
CA VAL A 73 8.89 -19.20 0.54
C VAL A 73 8.53 -20.68 0.41
N ALA A 74 7.58 -21.02 -0.46
CA ALA A 74 7.19 -22.40 -0.72
C ALA A 74 8.38 -23.24 -1.22
N GLU A 75 9.16 -22.71 -2.19
CA GLU A 75 10.38 -23.34 -2.68
C GLU A 75 11.42 -23.57 -1.59
N ILE A 76 11.70 -22.54 -0.75
CA ILE A 76 12.69 -22.63 0.34
C ILE A 76 12.26 -23.68 1.38
N LEU A 77 10.96 -23.76 1.67
CA LEU A 77 10.41 -24.72 2.62
C LEU A 77 10.27 -26.15 2.02
N GLY A 78 10.41 -26.30 0.69
CA GLY A 78 10.17 -27.56 -0.01
C GLY A 78 8.72 -28.04 0.12
N LYS A 79 7.74 -27.11 0.19
CA LYS A 79 6.32 -27.41 0.37
C LYS A 79 5.51 -26.93 -0.83
N ASP A 80 4.37 -27.59 -1.08
CA ASP A 80 3.40 -27.07 -2.04
C ASP A 80 2.78 -25.78 -1.46
N ILE A 81 2.75 -24.72 -2.27
CA ILE A 81 2.14 -23.44 -1.88
C ILE A 81 0.67 -23.60 -1.50
N LYS A 82 0.00 -24.60 -2.04
CA LYS A 82 -1.39 -24.95 -1.72
C LYS A 82 -1.60 -25.44 -0.29
N GLU A 83 -0.54 -25.81 0.41
CA GLU A 83 -0.59 -26.24 1.80
C GLU A 83 -0.26 -25.10 2.78
N LEU A 84 0.14 -23.94 2.26
CA LEU A 84 0.66 -22.83 3.07
C LEU A 84 -0.39 -21.76 3.35
N LYS A 85 -0.26 -21.18 4.52
CA LYS A 85 -0.86 -19.91 4.93
C LYS A 85 0.27 -18.96 5.26
N ILE A 86 0.34 -17.84 4.56
CA ILE A 86 1.45 -16.89 4.63
C ILE A 86 0.89 -15.52 4.92
N VAL A 87 1.49 -14.79 5.86
CA VAL A 87 1.36 -13.34 5.96
C VAL A 87 2.64 -12.75 5.43
N ASN A 88 2.55 -12.04 4.31
CA ASN A 88 3.69 -11.43 3.67
C ASN A 88 3.68 -9.91 3.89
N CYS A 89 4.77 -9.39 4.43
CA CYS A 89 4.98 -7.97 4.67
C CYS A 89 5.95 -7.41 3.61
N HIS A 90 5.44 -6.60 2.70
CA HIS A 90 6.24 -5.80 1.78
C HIS A 90 6.51 -4.46 2.46
N LEU A 91 7.73 -4.27 2.97
CA LEU A 91 8.11 -3.11 3.78
C LEU A 91 9.16 -2.27 3.05
N GLY A 92 8.69 -1.38 2.19
CA GLY A 92 9.50 -0.38 1.48
C GLY A 92 9.02 1.04 1.79
N GLN A 93 9.36 2.01 0.92
CA GLN A 93 8.77 3.37 1.00
C GLN A 93 7.24 3.33 0.84
N GLY A 94 6.74 2.52 -0.09
CA GLY A 94 5.38 1.99 -0.04
C GLY A 94 5.41 0.66 0.70
N ALA A 95 4.44 0.41 1.56
CA ALA A 95 4.38 -0.80 2.36
C ALA A 95 2.96 -1.39 2.37
N SER A 96 2.89 -2.72 2.37
CA SER A 96 1.62 -3.44 2.49
C SER A 96 1.80 -4.81 3.13
N ILE A 97 0.72 -5.32 3.69
CA ILE A 97 0.66 -6.67 4.26
C ILE A 97 -0.41 -7.45 3.50
N CYS A 98 -0.11 -8.68 3.14
CA CYS A 98 -1.02 -9.55 2.40
C CYS A 98 -1.13 -10.91 3.10
N ALA A 99 -2.35 -11.33 3.35
CA ALA A 99 -2.65 -12.70 3.77
C ALA A 99 -2.85 -13.58 2.53
N ILE A 100 -2.11 -14.67 2.47
CA ILE A 100 -2.08 -15.61 1.34
C ILE A 100 -2.44 -16.99 1.87
N LYS A 101 -3.41 -17.63 1.24
CA LYS A 101 -3.84 -18.98 1.58
C LYS A 101 -3.88 -19.82 0.32
N ASN A 102 -3.23 -20.99 0.33
CA ASN A 102 -3.21 -21.92 -0.78
C ASN A 102 -2.67 -21.31 -2.10
N GLY A 103 -1.76 -20.32 -2.00
CA GLY A 103 -1.20 -19.60 -3.13
C GLY A 103 -2.03 -18.41 -3.63
N GLU A 104 -3.18 -18.13 -3.04
CA GLU A 104 -4.09 -17.05 -3.43
C GLU A 104 -4.10 -15.93 -2.39
N SER A 105 -4.17 -14.67 -2.84
CA SER A 105 -4.40 -13.53 -1.96
C SER A 105 -5.81 -13.59 -1.41
N VAL A 106 -5.93 -13.60 -0.08
CA VAL A 106 -7.24 -13.64 0.61
C VAL A 106 -7.56 -12.36 1.35
N GLU A 107 -6.55 -11.51 1.61
CA GLU A 107 -6.70 -10.17 2.18
C GLU A 107 -5.43 -9.36 1.89
N THR A 108 -5.57 -8.04 1.79
CA THR A 108 -4.43 -7.13 1.67
C THR A 108 -4.73 -5.79 2.35
N SER A 109 -3.70 -5.12 2.85
CA SER A 109 -3.85 -3.88 3.60
C SER A 109 -4.15 -2.66 2.73
N MET A 110 -3.59 -2.56 1.52
CA MET A 110 -3.91 -1.45 0.61
C MET A 110 -5.31 -1.57 0.02
N GLY A 111 -5.95 -0.43 -0.21
CA GLY A 111 -7.36 -0.32 -0.56
C GLY A 111 -7.63 -0.01 -2.03
N LEU A 112 -8.50 0.98 -2.26
CA LEU A 112 -8.81 1.56 -3.57
C LEU A 112 -7.56 2.13 -4.24
N THR A 113 -6.71 2.76 -3.44
CA THR A 113 -5.43 3.35 -3.82
C THR A 113 -4.31 2.77 -2.95
N PRO A 114 -3.02 3.02 -3.28
CA PRO A 114 -1.90 2.60 -2.43
C PRO A 114 -1.73 3.45 -1.15
N LEU A 115 -2.75 4.22 -0.75
CA LEU A 115 -2.73 5.06 0.45
C LEU A 115 -3.12 4.28 1.71
N GLY A 116 -4.17 3.43 1.62
CA GLY A 116 -4.71 2.70 2.78
C GLY A 116 -3.77 1.63 3.33
N GLY A 117 -4.06 1.13 4.52
CA GLY A 117 -3.31 0.10 5.20
C GLY A 117 -2.39 0.63 6.29
N ILE A 118 -1.21 0.04 6.42
CA ILE A 118 -0.21 0.49 7.39
C ILE A 118 0.37 1.85 7.02
N PRO A 119 0.81 2.68 7.99
CA PRO A 119 1.55 3.90 7.69
C PRO A 119 2.83 3.55 6.91
N MET A 120 3.26 4.47 6.05
CA MET A 120 4.40 4.28 5.15
C MET A 120 5.40 5.43 5.32
N GLY A 121 6.36 5.55 4.44
CA GLY A 121 7.34 6.65 4.49
C GLY A 121 6.68 8.02 4.62
N THR A 122 5.78 8.35 3.69
CA THR A 122 5.05 9.64 3.65
C THR A 122 3.53 9.49 3.61
N ARG A 123 3.00 8.27 3.49
CA ARG A 123 1.56 8.00 3.39
C ARG A 123 0.98 7.65 4.76
N SER A 124 -0.20 8.20 5.04
CA SER A 124 -0.86 8.04 6.35
C SER A 124 -1.21 6.59 6.69
N GLY A 125 -1.53 5.76 5.70
CA GLY A 125 -2.24 4.51 5.95
C GLY A 125 -3.69 4.77 6.37
N ASP A 126 -4.28 3.80 7.09
CA ASP A 126 -5.66 3.90 7.57
C ASP A 126 -5.81 4.97 8.64
N LEU A 127 -6.91 5.70 8.53
CA LEU A 127 -7.32 6.70 9.52
C LEU A 127 -8.86 6.77 9.58
N ASP A 128 -9.40 7.38 10.61
CA ASP A 128 -10.84 7.69 10.66
C ASP A 128 -11.18 8.65 9.50
N PRO A 129 -12.14 8.31 8.63
CA PRO A 129 -12.54 9.18 7.51
C PRO A 129 -12.94 10.59 7.93
N SER A 130 -13.43 10.77 9.17
CA SER A 130 -13.82 12.07 9.70
C SER A 130 -12.62 13.02 9.89
N VAL A 131 -11.40 12.48 10.03
CA VAL A 131 -10.17 13.29 10.10
C VAL A 131 -9.99 14.10 8.83
N VAL A 132 -10.28 13.51 7.66
CA VAL A 132 -10.19 14.18 6.36
C VAL A 132 -11.06 15.44 6.34
N THR A 133 -12.35 15.29 6.61
CA THR A 133 -13.30 16.41 6.58
C THR A 133 -13.08 17.40 7.73
N TYR A 134 -12.49 16.96 8.84
CA TYR A 134 -12.12 17.83 9.95
C TYR A 134 -10.95 18.74 9.55
N LEU A 135 -9.89 18.20 8.97
CA LEU A 135 -8.74 18.98 8.50
C LEU A 135 -9.13 19.96 7.40
N MET A 136 -9.92 19.52 6.41
CA MET A 136 -10.43 20.40 5.35
C MET A 136 -11.11 21.65 5.93
N LYS A 137 -11.91 21.50 7.00
CA LYS A 137 -12.62 22.62 7.63
C LYS A 137 -11.74 23.48 8.53
N LYS A 138 -10.69 22.91 9.14
CA LYS A 138 -9.84 23.62 10.10
C LYS A 138 -8.73 24.41 9.43
N GLU A 139 -8.17 23.85 8.37
CA GLU A 139 -7.03 24.41 7.64
C GLU A 139 -7.45 25.01 6.28
N GLU A 140 -8.79 25.05 6.01
CA GLU A 140 -9.37 25.56 4.75
C GLU A 140 -8.81 24.85 3.50
N LEU A 141 -8.50 23.53 3.62
CA LEU A 141 -7.94 22.71 2.57
C LEU A 141 -9.03 22.24 1.60
N ASP A 142 -8.69 22.16 0.33
CA ASP A 142 -9.52 21.48 -0.66
C ASP A 142 -9.18 19.96 -0.75
N ALA A 143 -9.78 19.24 -1.70
CA ALA A 143 -9.59 17.80 -1.84
C ALA A 143 -8.17 17.45 -2.30
N ASP A 144 -7.58 18.28 -3.16
CA ASP A 144 -6.24 18.04 -3.71
C ASP A 144 -5.18 18.33 -2.64
N ASP A 145 -5.37 19.36 -1.81
CA ASP A 145 -4.51 19.68 -0.68
C ASP A 145 -4.48 18.52 0.33
N VAL A 146 -5.65 17.95 0.66
CA VAL A 146 -5.71 16.82 1.59
C VAL A 146 -5.08 15.58 0.98
N GLU A 147 -5.25 15.34 -0.33
CA GLU A 147 -4.58 14.23 -1.01
C GLU A 147 -3.05 14.37 -0.92
N GLU A 148 -2.50 15.58 -1.08
CA GLU A 148 -1.08 15.86 -0.91
C GLU A 148 -0.62 15.57 0.53
N VAL A 149 -1.32 16.11 1.55
CA VAL A 149 -1.01 15.87 2.97
C VAL A 149 -0.97 14.38 3.28
N LEU A 150 -1.99 13.61 2.86
CA LEU A 150 -2.09 12.20 3.20
C LEU A 150 -1.08 11.32 2.46
N ASN A 151 -0.66 11.71 1.25
CA ASN A 151 0.26 10.92 0.43
C ASN A 151 1.73 11.29 0.64
N ARG A 152 2.05 12.56 0.99
CA ARG A 152 3.43 13.07 0.95
C ARG A 152 3.94 13.67 2.25
N GLU A 153 3.05 14.08 3.16
CA GLU A 153 3.43 14.76 4.39
C GLU A 153 3.11 13.98 5.66
N SER A 154 2.55 12.78 5.50
CA SER A 154 2.08 11.90 6.57
C SER A 154 3.04 10.74 6.85
N GLY A 155 2.52 9.64 7.35
CA GLY A 155 3.30 8.43 7.64
C GLY A 155 4.35 8.64 8.72
N VAL A 156 5.44 7.85 8.63
CA VAL A 156 6.54 7.99 9.61
C VAL A 156 7.25 9.34 9.51
N TYR A 157 7.30 9.93 8.32
CA TYR A 157 7.81 11.28 8.12
C TYR A 157 6.99 12.32 8.89
N GLY A 158 5.66 12.31 8.71
CA GLY A 158 4.76 13.26 9.36
C GLY A 158 4.82 13.17 10.89
N ILE A 159 4.97 11.96 11.46
CA ILE A 159 5.08 11.76 12.91
C ILE A 159 6.48 12.10 13.41
N SER A 160 7.54 11.64 12.72
CA SER A 160 8.91 11.85 13.17
C SER A 160 9.39 13.27 12.98
N MET A 161 8.94 13.94 11.92
CA MET A 161 9.39 15.26 11.47
C MET A 161 10.90 15.31 11.16
N VAL A 162 11.50 14.15 10.82
CA VAL A 162 12.94 14.01 10.60
C VAL A 162 13.23 13.69 9.14
N SER A 163 12.82 12.54 8.66
CA SER A 163 13.17 12.00 7.35
C SER A 163 12.15 10.97 6.87
N VAL A 164 12.17 10.67 5.58
CA VAL A 164 11.49 9.51 4.98
C VAL A 164 12.33 8.24 5.04
N ASP A 165 13.61 8.37 5.35
CA ASP A 165 14.53 7.24 5.48
C ASP A 165 14.50 6.69 6.90
N PHE A 166 14.13 5.42 7.03
CA PHE A 166 14.05 4.75 8.33
C PHE A 166 15.37 4.74 9.07
N ARG A 167 16.52 4.73 8.38
CA ARG A 167 17.85 4.77 9.01
C ARG A 167 18.08 6.06 9.78
N ASP A 168 17.62 7.19 9.23
CA ASP A 168 17.70 8.49 9.90
C ASP A 168 16.77 8.54 11.10
N ILE A 169 15.54 8.00 10.95
CA ILE A 169 14.56 7.95 12.03
C ILE A 169 15.04 7.06 13.18
N GLU A 170 15.62 5.90 12.87
CA GLU A 170 16.22 5.00 13.87
C GLU A 170 17.39 5.67 14.60
N ALA A 171 18.28 6.35 13.87
CA ALA A 171 19.40 7.07 14.46
C ALA A 171 18.92 8.18 15.41
N GLU A 172 17.94 8.98 15.01
CA GLU A 172 17.34 10.02 15.85
C GLU A 172 16.63 9.44 17.08
N ALA A 173 15.89 8.34 16.93
CA ALA A 173 15.25 7.65 18.04
C ALA A 173 16.26 7.14 19.07
N LEU A 174 17.39 6.58 18.61
CA LEU A 174 18.50 6.13 19.47
C LEU A 174 19.20 7.31 20.17
N ALA A 175 19.24 8.47 19.53
CA ALA A 175 19.75 9.71 20.12
C ALA A 175 18.78 10.35 21.14
N GLY A 176 17.59 9.76 21.34
CA GLY A 176 16.59 10.23 22.31
C GLY A 176 15.48 11.08 21.70
N GLY A 177 15.37 11.16 20.38
CA GLY A 177 14.30 11.85 19.65
C GLY A 177 12.93 11.24 19.89
N LYS A 178 12.07 11.97 20.64
CA LYS A 178 10.75 11.45 21.06
C LYS A 178 9.80 11.19 19.88
N HIS A 179 9.77 12.11 18.91
CA HIS A 179 8.92 11.98 17.72
C HIS A 179 9.39 10.84 16.80
N ALA A 180 10.71 10.67 16.64
CA ALA A 180 11.28 9.56 15.89
C ALA A 180 10.92 8.21 16.53
N LYS A 181 11.05 8.10 17.86
CA LYS A 181 10.63 6.91 18.59
C LYS A 181 9.14 6.65 18.44
N LEU A 182 8.31 7.66 18.60
CA LEU A 182 6.85 7.54 18.44
C LEU A 182 6.47 7.06 17.03
N ALA A 183 7.14 7.58 16.00
CA ALA A 183 6.89 7.18 14.61
C ALA A 183 7.19 5.68 14.39
N LEU A 184 8.32 5.20 14.90
CA LEU A 184 8.69 3.78 14.84
C LEU A 184 7.72 2.90 15.65
N ASP A 185 7.35 3.31 16.86
CA ASP A 185 6.41 2.57 17.70
C ASP A 185 5.03 2.45 17.02
N ALA A 186 4.51 3.55 16.45
CA ALA A 186 3.24 3.57 15.72
C ALA A 186 3.29 2.68 14.46
N TYR A 187 4.38 2.72 13.72
CA TYR A 187 4.60 1.89 12.54
C TYR A 187 4.61 0.40 12.91
N HIS A 188 5.39 0.01 13.91
CA HIS A 188 5.47 -1.37 14.37
C HIS A 188 4.15 -1.88 14.93
N TYR A 189 3.45 -1.03 15.71
CA TYR A 189 2.13 -1.36 16.24
C TYR A 189 1.11 -1.63 15.13
N SER A 190 1.10 -0.79 14.08
CA SER A 190 0.21 -0.98 12.94
C SER A 190 0.50 -2.29 12.20
N ILE A 191 1.79 -2.60 11.94
CA ILE A 191 2.19 -3.86 11.31
C ILE A 191 1.73 -5.06 12.15
N ALA A 192 1.97 -5.02 13.47
CA ALA A 192 1.57 -6.09 14.37
C ALA A 192 0.06 -6.34 14.34
N GLY A 193 -0.75 -5.26 14.30
CA GLY A 193 -2.20 -5.34 14.19
C GLY A 193 -2.69 -5.98 12.89
N TYR A 194 -1.98 -5.74 11.78
CA TYR A 194 -2.31 -6.37 10.50
C TYR A 194 -1.87 -7.84 10.39
N ILE A 195 -0.86 -8.26 11.17
CA ILE A 195 -0.40 -9.65 11.19
C ILE A 195 -1.32 -10.52 12.06
N ALA A 196 -1.89 -9.96 13.14
CA ALA A 196 -2.72 -10.69 14.11
C ALA A 196 -4.12 -11.01 13.58
#